data_350f6e6bbffffafb7004abd722bcac74
#
_entry.id   350f6e6bbffffafb7004abd722bcac74
#
_cell.length_a   1.000
_cell.length_b   1.000
_cell.length_c   1.000
_cell.angle_alpha   90.00
_cell.angle_beta   90.00
_cell.angle_gamma   90.00
#
_symmetry.space_group_name_H-M   'P 1'
#
loop_
_entity.id
_entity.type
_entity.pdbx_description
1 polymer ?
#
loop_
_entity_poly.entity_id
_entity_poly.type
_entity_poly.pdbx_seq_one_letter_code
_entity_poly.pdbx_strand_id
1 'polypeptide(L)'
;NYPEYGSDCTNFASQILHAGGFGTTESWNIWAGRGTVAWTNWVNAGGFLEYWSLNRGYLGQVCTTLDQVNTRAKTGDFLVWMETDTFSYYHTQFVQRKVNGYVYCTQHSPHYYNEKLSGRINDPKKYFENKNVYIVKFS
;
A
#
# COMPACT_ATOMS: atom_id res chain seq x y z
N ASN A 1 -2.22 7.03 20.12
CA ASN A 1 -3.29 6.16 19.63
C ASN A 1 -3.87 6.70 18.34
N TYR A 2 -4.04 5.85 17.37
CA TYR A 2 -4.61 6.20 16.08
C TYR A 2 -6.07 5.79 16.03
N PRO A 3 -6.95 6.61 15.41
CA PRO A 3 -8.31 6.18 15.15
C PRO A 3 -8.34 4.90 14.30
N GLU A 4 -9.34 4.05 14.55
CA GLU A 4 -9.55 2.82 13.79
C GLU A 4 -10.76 2.97 12.88
N TYR A 5 -10.71 2.28 11.73
CA TYR A 5 -11.78 2.26 10.74
C TYR A 5 -12.01 0.82 10.29
N GLY A 6 -13.22 0.51 9.82
CA GLY A 6 -13.62 -0.85 9.49
C GLY A 6 -12.75 -1.53 8.44
N SER A 7 -12.26 -0.77 7.44
CA SER A 7 -11.29 -1.25 6.46
C SER A 7 -10.08 -0.34 6.57
N ASP A 8 -9.06 -0.76 7.31
CA ASP A 8 -7.97 0.12 7.70
C ASP A 8 -6.59 -0.23 7.13
N CYS A 9 -6.54 -0.93 5.99
CA CYS A 9 -5.26 -1.29 5.38
C CYS A 9 -4.39 -0.06 5.10
N THR A 10 -4.98 1.01 4.58
CA THR A 10 -4.24 2.24 4.29
C THR A 10 -3.96 3.05 5.54
N ASN A 11 -4.91 3.09 6.49
CA ASN A 11 -4.68 3.71 7.79
C ASN A 11 -3.47 3.06 8.48
N PHE A 12 -3.39 1.73 8.45
CA PHE A 12 -2.26 1.00 9.00
C PHE A 12 -0.94 1.35 8.29
N ALA A 13 -0.95 1.41 6.95
CA ALA A 13 0.22 1.79 6.17
C ALA A 13 0.71 3.20 6.55
N SER A 14 -0.22 4.15 6.69
CA SER A 14 0.10 5.50 7.12
C SER A 14 0.67 5.55 8.54
N GLN A 15 0.16 4.72 9.44
CA GLN A 15 0.71 4.60 10.79
C GLN A 15 2.16 4.12 10.77
N ILE A 16 2.49 3.16 9.89
CA ILE A 16 3.87 2.67 9.73
C ILE A 16 4.79 3.82 9.32
N LEU A 17 4.39 4.60 8.32
CA LEU A 17 5.18 5.74 7.85
C LEU A 17 5.35 6.80 8.94
N HIS A 18 4.28 7.12 9.64
CA HIS A 18 4.32 8.10 10.72
C HIS A 18 5.23 7.63 11.87
N ALA A 19 5.10 6.38 12.27
CA ALA A 19 5.96 5.79 13.30
C ALA A 19 7.42 5.73 12.84
N GLY A 20 7.65 5.61 11.54
CA GLY A 20 8.99 5.60 10.94
C GLY A 20 9.61 6.99 10.77
N GLY A 21 8.95 8.05 11.20
CA GLY A 21 9.50 9.41 11.22
C GLY A 21 8.90 10.39 10.22
N PHE A 22 7.94 9.99 9.40
CA PHE A 22 7.27 10.93 8.50
C PHE A 22 6.22 11.73 9.28
N GLY A 23 6.44 13.03 9.45
CA GLY A 23 5.50 13.91 10.12
C GLY A 23 4.22 14.11 9.32
N THR A 24 3.15 14.46 10.01
CA THR A 24 1.90 14.85 9.34
C THR A 24 2.10 16.16 8.59
N THR A 25 1.32 16.33 7.52
CA THR A 25 1.35 17.54 6.70
C THR A 25 -0.08 18.07 6.52
N GLU A 26 -0.22 19.22 5.85
CA GLU A 26 -1.54 19.76 5.52
C GLU A 26 -2.34 18.82 4.62
N SER A 27 -1.67 17.93 3.89
CA SER A 27 -2.30 17.03 2.92
C SER A 27 -2.25 15.55 3.32
N TRP A 28 -1.71 15.23 4.50
CA TRP A 28 -1.61 13.87 5.00
C TRP A 28 -1.66 13.87 6.52
N ASN A 29 -2.86 13.70 7.09
CA ASN A 29 -3.07 13.87 8.52
C ASN A 29 -4.39 13.22 8.96
N ILE A 30 -4.31 12.18 9.81
CA ILE A 30 -5.49 11.48 10.33
C ILE A 30 -6.33 12.38 11.26
N TRP A 31 -5.69 13.35 11.91
CA TRP A 31 -6.35 14.24 12.87
C TRP A 31 -6.94 15.50 12.23
N ALA A 32 -6.82 15.66 10.91
CA ALA A 32 -7.31 16.86 10.20
C ALA A 32 -8.84 16.94 10.12
N GLY A 33 -9.53 15.86 10.42
CA GLY A 33 -10.99 15.80 10.37
C GLY A 33 -11.48 14.93 9.22
N ARG A 34 -12.44 14.07 9.55
CA ARG A 34 -13.00 13.10 8.61
C ARG A 34 -13.58 13.79 7.38
N GLY A 35 -13.24 13.27 6.20
CA GLY A 35 -13.69 13.81 4.93
C GLY A 35 -12.82 14.91 4.33
N THR A 36 -11.81 15.40 5.05
CA THR A 36 -10.83 16.33 4.47
C THR A 36 -9.88 15.59 3.53
N VAL A 37 -9.20 16.33 2.65
CA VAL A 37 -8.19 15.76 1.76
C VAL A 37 -7.07 15.10 2.57
N ALA A 38 -6.61 15.75 3.62
CA ALA A 38 -5.55 15.21 4.46
C ALA A 38 -5.93 13.89 5.13
N TRP A 39 -7.15 13.78 5.63
CA TRP A 39 -7.69 12.56 6.20
C TRP A 39 -7.81 11.47 5.13
N THR A 40 -8.36 11.83 3.96
CA THR A 40 -8.54 10.89 2.85
C THR A 40 -7.21 10.31 2.38
N ASN A 41 -6.18 11.13 2.26
CA ASN A 41 -4.85 10.65 1.85
C ASN A 41 -4.22 9.71 2.87
N TRP A 42 -4.64 9.80 4.13
CA TRP A 42 -4.18 8.89 5.18
C TRP A 42 -4.90 7.55 5.15
N VAL A 43 -6.22 7.53 4.94
CA VAL A 43 -7.05 6.33 5.12
C VAL A 43 -7.47 5.63 3.84
N ASN A 44 -7.30 6.27 2.68
CA ASN A 44 -7.77 5.75 1.40
C ASN A 44 -6.60 5.35 0.51
N ALA A 45 -6.68 4.17 -0.11
CA ALA A 45 -5.58 3.64 -0.92
C ALA A 45 -5.24 4.56 -2.11
N GLY A 46 -6.26 5.06 -2.80
CA GLY A 46 -6.06 6.00 -3.91
C GLY A 46 -5.47 7.33 -3.45
N GLY A 47 -5.96 7.86 -2.33
CA GLY A 47 -5.43 9.09 -1.74
C GLY A 47 -3.99 8.92 -1.27
N PHE A 48 -3.68 7.80 -0.64
CA PHE A 48 -2.32 7.46 -0.22
C PHE A 48 -1.36 7.42 -1.42
N LEU A 49 -1.76 6.73 -2.49
CA LEU A 49 -0.95 6.63 -3.70
C LEU A 49 -0.73 8.01 -4.33
N GLU A 50 -1.79 8.80 -4.47
CA GLU A 50 -1.70 10.13 -5.05
C GLU A 50 -0.77 11.03 -4.23
N TYR A 51 -0.93 11.05 -2.92
CA TYR A 51 -0.10 11.89 -2.06
C TYR A 51 1.38 11.50 -2.16
N TRP A 52 1.70 10.22 -1.95
CA TRP A 52 3.10 9.80 -1.91
C TRP A 52 3.75 9.77 -3.29
N SER A 53 3.01 9.43 -4.35
CA SER A 53 3.56 9.37 -5.71
C SER A 53 3.62 10.73 -6.38
N LEU A 54 2.50 11.45 -6.46
CA LEU A 54 2.43 12.71 -7.20
C LEU A 54 2.98 13.89 -6.39
N ASN A 55 2.62 13.97 -5.11
CA ASN A 55 3.02 15.11 -4.30
C ASN A 55 4.43 14.97 -3.73
N ARG A 56 4.85 13.74 -3.43
CA ARG A 56 6.14 13.49 -2.79
C ARG A 56 7.14 12.73 -3.65
N GLY A 57 6.73 12.21 -4.80
CA GLY A 57 7.65 11.63 -5.79
C GLY A 57 8.16 10.22 -5.51
N TYR A 58 7.47 9.44 -4.69
CA TYR A 58 7.91 8.10 -4.28
C TYR A 58 7.36 6.98 -5.16
N LEU A 59 6.76 7.26 -6.30
CA LEU A 59 6.24 6.21 -7.18
C LEU A 59 7.40 5.42 -7.80
N GLY A 60 7.36 4.10 -7.67
CA GLY A 60 8.21 3.18 -8.39
C GLY A 60 7.58 2.83 -9.74
N GLN A 61 7.29 1.55 -9.95
CA GLN A 61 6.73 1.07 -11.20
C GLN A 61 5.36 0.44 -11.00
N VAL A 62 4.52 0.51 -12.04
CA VAL A 62 3.26 -0.23 -12.07
C VAL A 62 3.57 -1.67 -12.45
N CYS A 63 3.06 -2.62 -11.67
CA CYS A 63 3.24 -4.04 -11.92
C CYS A 63 1.92 -4.66 -12.37
N THR A 64 1.99 -5.51 -13.36
CA THR A 64 0.83 -6.25 -13.89
C THR A 64 0.93 -7.75 -13.63
N THR A 65 2.02 -8.22 -13.03
CA THR A 65 2.24 -9.63 -12.70
C THR A 65 2.85 -9.75 -11.30
N LEU A 66 2.67 -10.92 -10.69
CA LEU A 66 3.30 -11.20 -9.40
C LEU A 66 4.83 -11.20 -9.50
N ASP A 67 5.37 -11.72 -10.60
CA ASP A 67 6.83 -11.74 -10.81
C ASP A 67 7.41 -10.33 -10.81
N GLN A 68 6.71 -9.37 -11.43
CA GLN A 68 7.15 -7.98 -11.42
C GLN A 68 7.15 -7.39 -10.01
N VAL A 69 6.13 -7.70 -9.21
CA VAL A 69 6.08 -7.26 -7.81
C VAL A 69 7.27 -7.84 -7.05
N ASN A 70 7.47 -9.14 -7.15
CA ASN A 70 8.58 -9.81 -6.45
C ASN A 70 9.95 -9.29 -6.89
N THR A 71 10.10 -8.93 -8.16
CA THR A 71 11.38 -8.43 -8.68
C THR A 71 11.65 -6.98 -8.26
N ARG A 72 10.64 -6.13 -8.28
CA ARG A 72 10.79 -4.67 -8.16
C ARG A 72 10.60 -4.14 -6.75
N ALA A 73 9.72 -4.74 -5.96
CA ALA A 73 9.49 -4.27 -4.60
C ALA A 73 10.62 -4.69 -3.67
N LYS A 74 10.93 -3.85 -2.69
CA LYS A 74 11.97 -4.08 -1.69
C LYS A 74 11.44 -3.77 -0.30
N THR A 75 12.14 -4.25 0.70
CA THR A 75 11.84 -3.95 2.11
C THR A 75 11.67 -2.44 2.31
N GLY A 76 10.58 -2.07 2.94
CA GLY A 76 10.26 -0.65 3.20
C GLY A 76 9.33 -0.02 2.18
N ASP A 77 9.06 -0.68 1.06
CA ASP A 77 8.13 -0.21 0.06
C ASP A 77 6.69 -0.53 0.45
N PHE A 78 5.75 0.14 -0.22
CA PHE A 78 4.33 -0.15 -0.09
C PHE A 78 3.76 -0.58 -1.42
N LEU A 79 2.79 -1.47 -1.37
CA LEU A 79 2.06 -1.94 -2.55
C LEU A 79 0.64 -1.39 -2.47
N VAL A 80 0.21 -0.69 -3.51
CA VAL A 80 -1.16 -0.20 -3.63
C VAL A 80 -1.83 -0.94 -4.77
N TRP A 81 -2.90 -1.65 -4.46
CA TRP A 81 -3.62 -2.51 -5.39
C TRP A 81 -4.78 -1.76 -6.03
N MET A 82 -4.91 -1.92 -7.35
CA MET A 82 -6.00 -1.35 -8.13
C MET A 82 -6.71 -2.45 -8.91
N GLU A 83 -8.04 -2.41 -8.88
CA GLU A 83 -8.88 -3.21 -9.77
C GLU A 83 -9.04 -2.46 -11.09
N THR A 84 -8.62 -3.08 -12.21
CA THR A 84 -8.61 -2.39 -13.52
C THR A 84 -10.00 -2.25 -14.12
N ASP A 85 -10.93 -3.17 -13.81
CA ASP A 85 -12.29 -3.12 -14.36
C ASP A 85 -13.06 -1.88 -13.89
N THR A 86 -12.81 -1.44 -12.67
CA THR A 86 -13.51 -0.31 -12.05
C THR A 86 -12.60 0.88 -11.77
N PHE A 87 -11.31 0.76 -12.05
CA PHE A 87 -10.27 1.74 -11.70
C PHE A 87 -10.29 2.09 -10.21
N SER A 88 -10.59 1.11 -9.36
CA SER A 88 -10.69 1.30 -7.92
C SER A 88 -9.41 0.88 -7.22
N TYR A 89 -8.80 1.81 -6.47
CA TYR A 89 -7.70 1.49 -5.56
C TYR A 89 -8.33 1.00 -4.26
N TYR A 90 -7.98 -0.21 -3.82
CA TYR A 90 -8.76 -0.83 -2.75
C TYR A 90 -7.91 -1.38 -1.60
N HIS A 91 -6.59 -1.45 -1.75
CA HIS A 91 -5.77 -2.12 -0.75
C HIS A 91 -4.36 -1.56 -0.72
N THR A 92 -3.76 -1.50 0.47
CA THR A 92 -2.38 -1.07 0.69
C THR A 92 -1.68 -2.07 1.60
N GLN A 93 -0.47 -2.49 1.21
CA GLN A 93 0.34 -3.42 1.98
C GLN A 93 1.73 -2.85 2.19
N PHE A 94 2.35 -3.20 3.32
CA PHE A 94 3.75 -2.89 3.59
C PHE A 94 4.63 -4.07 3.24
N VAL A 95 5.73 -3.83 2.52
CA VAL A 95 6.73 -4.85 2.24
C VAL A 95 7.66 -4.96 3.44
N GLN A 96 7.44 -5.97 4.26
CA GLN A 96 8.16 -6.20 5.51
C GLN A 96 9.59 -6.67 5.26
N ARG A 97 9.77 -7.55 4.30
CA ARG A 97 11.08 -8.08 3.91
C ARG A 97 11.02 -8.75 2.54
N LYS A 98 12.18 -9.06 2.01
CA LYS A 98 12.32 -9.81 0.76
C LYS A 98 13.38 -10.90 0.96
N VAL A 99 13.02 -12.15 0.67
CA VAL A 99 13.89 -13.30 0.86
C VAL A 99 13.87 -14.15 -0.40
N ASN A 100 15.04 -14.42 -0.97
CA ASN A 100 15.21 -15.25 -2.18
C ASN A 100 14.32 -14.79 -3.34
N GLY A 101 14.15 -13.46 -3.50
CA GLY A 101 13.36 -12.88 -4.57
C GLY A 101 11.85 -12.85 -4.32
N TYR A 102 11.40 -13.24 -3.11
CA TYR A 102 9.97 -13.21 -2.76
C TYR A 102 9.69 -12.16 -1.70
N VAL A 103 8.68 -11.32 -1.93
CA VAL A 103 8.28 -10.30 -0.96
C VAL A 103 7.38 -10.92 0.12
N TYR A 104 7.57 -10.42 1.34
CA TYR A 104 6.75 -10.75 2.50
C TYR A 104 6.06 -9.48 2.94
N CYS A 105 4.75 -9.53 3.13
CA CYS A 105 3.93 -8.37 3.41
C CYS A 105 3.31 -8.42 4.80
N THR A 106 3.05 -7.24 5.33
CA THR A 106 2.30 -7.03 6.56
C THR A 106 1.15 -6.09 6.23
N GLN A 107 -0.03 -6.37 6.77
CA GLN A 107 -1.23 -5.55 6.51
C GLN A 107 -2.29 -5.70 7.58
N HIS A 108 -3.24 -4.78 7.57
CA HIS A 108 -4.53 -4.92 8.24
C HIS A 108 -5.64 -5.17 7.20
N SER A 109 -6.75 -5.75 7.65
CA SER A 109 -7.99 -5.97 6.90
C SER A 109 -7.81 -6.80 5.61
N PRO A 110 -7.56 -8.12 5.70
CA PRO A 110 -7.34 -8.91 6.90
C PRO A 110 -5.96 -8.69 7.51
N HIS A 111 -5.84 -8.99 8.81
CA HIS A 111 -4.58 -8.83 9.52
C HIS A 111 -3.65 -10.00 9.22
N TYR A 112 -2.45 -9.71 8.72
CA TYR A 112 -1.35 -10.68 8.73
C TYR A 112 -0.02 -9.94 8.81
N TYR A 113 0.98 -10.64 9.31
CA TYR A 113 2.29 -10.09 9.57
C TYR A 113 3.35 -10.92 8.88
N ASN A 114 4.17 -10.28 8.05
CA ASN A 114 5.37 -10.89 7.46
C ASN A 114 5.08 -12.21 6.73
N GLU A 115 4.01 -12.24 5.94
CA GLU A 115 3.63 -13.41 5.17
C GLU A 115 4.05 -13.28 3.71
N LYS A 116 4.51 -14.39 3.14
CA LYS A 116 4.94 -14.46 1.74
C LYS A 116 3.76 -14.12 0.82
N LEU A 117 3.89 -13.08 0.02
CA LEU A 117 2.80 -12.62 -0.85
C LEU A 117 2.33 -13.72 -1.80
N SER A 118 3.27 -14.43 -2.44
CA SER A 118 2.93 -15.52 -3.37
C SER A 118 2.17 -16.67 -2.70
N GLY A 119 2.35 -16.87 -1.40
CA GLY A 119 1.62 -17.87 -0.63
C GLY A 119 0.16 -17.50 -0.37
N ARG A 120 -0.21 -16.22 -0.60
CA ARG A 120 -1.57 -15.70 -0.41
C ARG A 120 -2.34 -15.59 -1.71
N ILE A 121 -1.74 -15.90 -2.84
CA ILE A 121 -2.34 -15.77 -4.16
C ILE A 121 -2.37 -17.14 -4.84
N ASN A 122 -3.57 -17.69 -5.00
CA ASN A 122 -3.77 -18.88 -5.82
C ASN A 122 -3.82 -18.45 -7.28
N ASP A 123 -3.26 -19.21 -8.18
CA ASP A 123 -3.28 -18.91 -9.61
C ASP A 123 -2.95 -17.44 -9.92
N PRO A 124 -1.68 -17.04 -9.80
CA PRO A 124 -1.29 -15.62 -9.94
C PRO A 124 -1.68 -15.02 -11.28
N LYS A 125 -1.59 -15.76 -12.36
CA LYS A 125 -1.94 -15.27 -13.70
C LYS A 125 -3.39 -14.85 -13.76
N LYS A 126 -4.29 -15.70 -13.24
CA LYS A 126 -5.72 -15.41 -13.20
C LYS A 126 -6.01 -14.26 -12.24
N TYR A 127 -5.37 -14.25 -11.08
CA TYR A 127 -5.56 -13.20 -10.08
C TYR A 127 -5.22 -11.81 -10.64
N PHE A 128 -4.19 -11.70 -11.47
CA PHE A 128 -3.73 -10.43 -12.05
C PHE A 128 -4.43 -10.03 -13.34
N GLU A 129 -5.39 -10.81 -13.85
CA GLU A 129 -6.11 -10.46 -15.08
C GLU A 129 -6.77 -9.08 -15.00
N ASN A 130 -7.24 -8.68 -13.82
CA ASN A 130 -7.93 -7.41 -13.60
C ASN A 130 -7.30 -6.59 -12.48
N LYS A 131 -5.99 -6.72 -12.26
CA LYS A 131 -5.31 -6.01 -11.19
C LYS A 131 -4.01 -5.37 -11.66
N ASN A 132 -3.74 -4.17 -11.13
CA ASN A 132 -2.42 -3.54 -11.18
C ASN A 132 -1.93 -3.30 -9.76
N VAL A 133 -0.63 -3.36 -9.58
CA VAL A 133 0.00 -3.02 -8.30
C VAL A 133 0.94 -1.86 -8.52
N TYR A 134 0.77 -0.82 -7.74
CA TYR A 134 1.63 0.36 -7.74
C TYR A 134 2.59 0.25 -6.58
N ILE A 135 3.88 0.32 -6.87
CA ILE A 135 4.90 0.30 -5.81
C ILE A 135 5.18 1.74 -5.39
N VAL A 136 4.91 2.06 -4.14
CA VAL A 136 5.33 3.33 -3.53
C VAL A 136 6.70 3.07 -2.93
N LYS A 137 7.70 3.70 -3.50
CA LYS A 137 9.10 3.31 -3.32
C LYS A 137 9.79 4.16 -2.27
N PHE A 138 9.98 3.59 -1.09
CA PHE A 138 10.74 4.22 -0.01
C PHE A 138 12.13 3.59 0.18
N SER A 139 12.41 2.54 -0.57
CA SER A 139 13.70 1.85 -0.52
C SER A 139 14.79 2.54 -1.32
#